data_c1675a5587b4f80fd8c711490ffbd4fd
#
_entry.id   c1675a5587b4f80fd8c711490ffbd4fd
#
_cell.length_a   1.000
_cell.length_b   1.000
_cell.length_c   1.000
_cell.angle_alpha   90.00
_cell.angle_beta   90.00
_cell.angle_gamma   90.00
#
_symmetry.space_group_name_H-M   'P 1'
#
loop_
_entity.id
_entity.type
_entity.pdbx_description
1 polymer ?
#
loop_
_entity_poly.entity_id
_entity_poly.type
_entity_poly.pdbx_seq_one_letter_code
_entity_poly.pdbx_strand_id
1 'polypeptide(L)'
;YFLIVSDYIKWAKKNSIPVGPGRGSGAGSLVAYCLDITDLDPIEFDLIFERFLNPDRISMPDFDIDFCEEKRDQVFEYLKSKYKNGVAHIITFGKLKARMVLRDVGRVLGLSYGHVDRICKMVPFDPSRPLTLQESIDREPRFKEEIKNNTKVKKLI
;
A
#
# COMPACT_ATOMS: atom_id res chain seq x y z
N TYR A 1 -19.95 -2.87 11.84
CA TYR A 1 -18.85 -2.84 10.88
C TYR A 1 -18.80 -4.12 10.04
N PHE A 2 -18.64 -5.32 10.66
CA PHE A 2 -18.58 -6.61 9.96
C PHE A 2 -19.76 -6.85 9.01
N LEU A 3 -20.99 -6.55 9.45
CA LEU A 3 -22.19 -6.74 8.62
C LEU A 3 -22.20 -5.83 7.39
N ILE A 4 -21.66 -4.62 7.50
CA ILE A 4 -21.53 -3.70 6.36
C ILE A 4 -20.53 -4.29 5.35
N VAL A 5 -19.40 -4.80 5.83
CA VAL A 5 -18.37 -5.40 4.98
C VAL A 5 -18.89 -6.65 4.28
N SER A 6 -19.54 -7.54 5.01
CA SER A 6 -20.18 -8.74 4.46
C SER A 6 -21.21 -8.40 3.38
N ASP A 7 -22.02 -7.37 3.61
CA ASP A 7 -23.08 -6.95 2.71
C ASP A 7 -22.55 -6.56 1.32
N TYR A 8 -21.58 -5.64 1.25
CA TYR A 8 -21.09 -5.20 -0.06
C TYR A 8 -20.23 -6.25 -0.75
N ILE A 9 -19.55 -7.14 -0.02
CA ILE A 9 -18.84 -8.28 -0.60
C ILE A 9 -19.82 -9.26 -1.23
N LYS A 10 -20.90 -9.63 -0.52
CA LYS A 10 -21.96 -10.50 -1.04
C LYS A 10 -22.65 -9.87 -2.25
N TRP A 11 -22.90 -8.56 -2.19
CA TRP A 11 -23.45 -7.83 -3.33
C TRP A 11 -22.51 -7.90 -4.54
N ALA A 12 -21.21 -7.67 -4.35
CA ALA A 12 -20.21 -7.74 -5.42
C ALA A 12 -20.16 -9.15 -6.04
N LYS A 13 -20.06 -10.20 -5.23
CA LYS A 13 -20.05 -11.59 -5.68
C LYS A 13 -21.33 -11.93 -6.47
N LYS A 14 -22.51 -11.48 -5.99
CA LYS A 14 -23.81 -11.68 -6.68
C LYS A 14 -23.88 -10.97 -8.03
N ASN A 15 -23.18 -9.85 -8.20
CA ASN A 15 -23.12 -9.09 -9.45
C ASN A 15 -21.90 -9.48 -10.32
N SER A 16 -21.31 -10.65 -10.08
CA SER A 16 -20.17 -11.16 -10.85
C SER A 16 -18.99 -10.20 -10.88
N ILE A 17 -18.73 -9.54 -9.75
CA ILE A 17 -17.55 -8.73 -9.52
C ILE A 17 -16.55 -9.59 -8.74
N PRO A 18 -15.39 -9.92 -9.30
CA PRO A 18 -14.36 -10.68 -8.59
C PRO A 18 -13.90 -9.95 -7.33
N VAL A 19 -13.84 -10.70 -6.24
CA VAL A 19 -13.39 -10.24 -4.92
C VAL A 19 -12.22 -11.11 -4.50
N GLY A 20 -11.16 -10.52 -3.97
CA GLY A 20 -10.02 -11.25 -3.44
C GLY A 20 -10.40 -12.08 -2.20
N PRO A 21 -9.66 -13.18 -1.92
CA PRO A 21 -10.00 -14.13 -0.85
C PRO A 21 -9.82 -13.56 0.56
N GLY A 22 -9.25 -12.39 0.68
CA GLY A 22 -8.93 -11.73 1.93
C GLY A 22 -7.42 -11.64 2.16
N ARG A 23 -7.00 -10.58 2.85
CA ARG A 23 -5.60 -10.34 3.25
C ARG A 23 -5.54 -9.51 4.53
N GLY A 24 -4.33 -9.29 5.04
CA GLY A 24 -4.12 -8.49 6.24
C GLY A 24 -4.69 -9.13 7.50
N SER A 25 -5.05 -8.32 8.48
CA SER A 25 -5.54 -8.79 9.80
C SER A 25 -6.89 -9.50 9.73
N GLY A 26 -7.69 -9.25 8.70
CA GLY A 26 -8.98 -9.91 8.52
C GLY A 26 -8.90 -11.40 8.19
N ALA A 27 -7.79 -11.85 7.56
CA ALA A 27 -7.64 -13.24 7.12
C ALA A 27 -7.64 -14.28 8.26
N GLY A 28 -7.20 -13.89 9.46
CA GLY A 28 -7.20 -14.77 10.64
C GLY A 28 -8.52 -14.81 11.41
N SER A 29 -9.54 -14.07 10.98
CA SER A 29 -10.81 -13.97 11.69
C SER A 29 -11.82 -15.03 11.25
N LEU A 30 -12.13 -15.98 12.12
CA LEU A 30 -13.19 -16.97 11.89
C LEU A 30 -14.56 -16.30 11.68
N VAL A 31 -14.85 -15.21 12.38
CA VAL A 31 -16.09 -14.45 12.21
C VAL A 31 -16.16 -13.85 10.81
N ALA A 32 -15.05 -13.32 10.28
CA ALA A 32 -14.99 -12.80 8.91
C ALA A 32 -15.23 -13.91 7.88
N TYR A 33 -14.66 -15.08 8.09
CA TYR A 33 -14.90 -16.26 7.25
C TYR A 33 -16.36 -16.70 7.29
N CYS A 34 -16.96 -16.85 8.47
CA CYS A 34 -18.38 -17.21 8.62
C CYS A 34 -19.35 -16.18 8.02
N LEU A 35 -18.94 -14.94 7.87
CA LEU A 35 -19.72 -13.86 7.26
C LEU A 35 -19.45 -13.70 5.75
N ASP A 36 -18.69 -14.57 5.11
CA ASP A 36 -18.27 -14.51 3.70
C ASP A 36 -17.46 -13.25 3.36
N ILE A 37 -16.79 -12.66 4.35
CA ILE A 37 -15.87 -11.52 4.16
C ILE A 37 -14.56 -12.02 3.57
N THR A 38 -14.07 -13.16 4.06
CA THR A 38 -12.87 -13.85 3.58
C THR A 38 -13.24 -15.24 3.08
N ASP A 39 -12.48 -15.76 2.12
CA ASP A 39 -12.69 -17.09 1.54
C ASP A 39 -11.64 -18.10 2.05
N LEU A 40 -10.80 -17.71 3.01
CA LEU A 40 -9.78 -18.55 3.63
C LEU A 40 -10.27 -19.00 5.01
N ASP A 41 -10.39 -20.33 5.21
CA ASP A 41 -10.70 -20.89 6.52
C ASP A 41 -9.48 -20.75 7.44
N PRO A 42 -9.53 -19.90 8.50
CA PRO A 42 -8.38 -19.68 9.36
C PRO A 42 -8.01 -20.92 10.20
N ILE A 43 -8.92 -21.88 10.37
CA ILE A 43 -8.65 -23.12 11.09
C ILE A 43 -7.94 -24.12 10.18
N GLU A 44 -8.43 -24.32 8.96
CA GLU A 44 -7.84 -25.23 7.98
C GLU A 44 -6.40 -24.84 7.63
N PHE A 45 -6.14 -23.53 7.49
CA PHE A 45 -4.81 -23.00 7.16
C PHE A 45 -3.93 -22.68 8.37
N ASP A 46 -4.36 -23.03 9.58
CA ASP A 46 -3.64 -22.76 10.84
C ASP A 46 -3.13 -21.32 10.95
N LEU A 47 -4.00 -20.36 10.62
CA LEU A 47 -3.66 -18.94 10.68
C LEU A 47 -3.62 -18.49 12.13
N ILE A 48 -2.49 -17.94 12.55
CA ILE A 48 -2.25 -17.49 13.92
C ILE A 48 -3.16 -16.30 14.23
N PHE A 49 -4.18 -16.53 15.06
CA PHE A 49 -5.17 -15.54 15.47
C PHE A 49 -4.53 -14.31 16.14
N GLU A 50 -3.57 -14.55 17.04
CA GLU A 50 -2.89 -13.50 17.82
C GLU A 50 -2.08 -12.54 16.97
N ARG A 51 -1.63 -12.96 15.79
CA ARG A 51 -0.95 -12.09 14.83
C ARG A 51 -1.88 -11.02 14.29
N PHE A 52 -3.17 -11.32 14.20
CA PHE A 52 -4.17 -10.48 13.56
C PHE A 52 -5.06 -9.77 14.58
N LEU A 53 -5.31 -10.38 15.74
CA LEU A 53 -6.16 -9.87 16.80
C LEU A 53 -5.42 -9.98 18.14
N ASN A 54 -4.60 -8.98 18.46
CA ASN A 54 -3.90 -8.91 19.73
C ASN A 54 -4.82 -8.22 20.77
N PRO A 55 -5.03 -8.81 21.98
CA PRO A 55 -5.81 -8.19 23.06
C PRO A 55 -5.29 -6.82 23.48
N ASP A 56 -4.00 -6.58 23.35
CA ASP A 56 -3.36 -5.30 23.67
C ASP A 56 -3.60 -4.21 22.60
N ARG A 57 -4.14 -4.59 21.45
CA ARG A 57 -4.47 -3.69 20.36
C ARG A 57 -5.93 -3.27 20.43
N ILE A 58 -6.22 -2.16 21.11
CA ILE A 58 -7.56 -1.56 21.19
C ILE A 58 -7.87 -0.83 19.87
N SER A 59 -7.93 -1.54 18.76
CA SER A 59 -8.36 -0.97 17.48
C SER A 59 -9.34 -1.92 16.79
N MET A 60 -10.34 -1.34 16.10
CA MET A 60 -11.23 -2.12 15.24
C MET A 60 -10.40 -2.86 14.19
N PRO A 61 -10.77 -4.12 13.85
CA PRO A 61 -10.12 -4.83 12.75
C PRO A 61 -10.29 -4.03 11.45
N ASP A 62 -9.20 -3.94 10.70
CA ASP A 62 -9.17 -3.33 9.37
C ASP A 62 -9.29 -4.43 8.31
N PHE A 63 -10.23 -4.26 7.38
CA PHE A 63 -10.42 -5.20 6.27
C PHE A 63 -9.90 -4.60 4.97
N ASP A 64 -8.82 -5.19 4.49
CA ASP A 64 -8.31 -4.93 3.15
C ASP A 64 -9.03 -5.83 2.14
N ILE A 65 -9.86 -5.25 1.28
CA ILE A 65 -10.65 -6.00 0.31
C ILE A 65 -10.28 -5.57 -1.09
N ASP A 66 -9.85 -6.53 -1.90
CA ASP A 66 -9.45 -6.32 -3.27
C ASP A 66 -10.62 -6.63 -4.21
N PHE A 67 -11.02 -5.65 -5.02
CA PHE A 67 -12.01 -5.80 -6.08
C PHE A 67 -11.35 -5.73 -7.45
N CYS A 68 -11.98 -6.34 -8.45
CA CYS A 68 -11.62 -6.14 -9.84
C CYS A 68 -11.56 -4.64 -10.17
N GLU A 69 -10.43 -4.18 -10.70
CA GLU A 69 -10.17 -2.76 -10.98
C GLU A 69 -11.25 -2.14 -11.88
N GLU A 70 -11.64 -2.86 -12.94
CA GLU A 70 -12.63 -2.38 -13.92
C GLU A 70 -14.05 -2.22 -13.34
N LYS A 71 -14.39 -3.02 -12.30
CA LYS A 71 -15.74 -3.05 -11.73
C LYS A 71 -15.82 -2.45 -10.33
N ARG A 72 -14.71 -2.02 -9.74
CA ARG A 72 -14.67 -1.48 -8.39
C ARG A 72 -15.63 -0.30 -8.19
N ASP A 73 -15.77 0.55 -9.20
CA ASP A 73 -16.64 1.73 -9.11
C ASP A 73 -18.11 1.35 -8.93
N GLN A 74 -18.55 0.20 -9.44
CA GLN A 74 -19.92 -0.30 -9.23
C GLN A 74 -20.16 -0.61 -7.74
N VAL A 75 -19.17 -1.13 -7.02
CA VAL A 75 -19.27 -1.36 -5.58
C VAL A 75 -19.40 -0.05 -4.83
N PHE A 76 -18.65 0.99 -5.24
CA PHE A 76 -18.78 2.32 -4.66
C PHE A 76 -20.17 2.93 -4.90
N GLU A 77 -20.73 2.78 -6.10
CA GLU A 77 -22.07 3.27 -6.39
C GLU A 77 -23.14 2.53 -5.55
N TYR A 78 -23.00 1.21 -5.37
CA TYR A 78 -23.84 0.46 -4.46
C TYR A 78 -23.77 1.00 -3.03
N LEU A 79 -22.55 1.21 -2.50
CA LEU A 79 -22.37 1.75 -1.16
C LEU A 79 -22.95 3.15 -1.02
N LYS A 80 -22.73 4.04 -1.99
CA LYS A 80 -23.29 5.40 -2.00
C LYS A 80 -24.82 5.37 -2.03
N SER A 81 -25.42 4.47 -2.81
CA SER A 81 -26.88 4.33 -2.88
C SER A 81 -27.48 3.92 -1.53
N LYS A 82 -26.77 3.05 -0.80
CA LYS A 82 -27.25 2.49 0.48
C LYS A 82 -26.94 3.38 1.67
N TYR A 83 -25.72 3.94 1.73
CA TYR A 83 -25.22 4.69 2.89
C TYR A 83 -25.11 6.21 2.64
N LYS A 84 -25.49 6.68 1.45
CA LYS A 84 -25.53 8.11 1.07
C LYS A 84 -24.24 8.85 1.48
N ASN A 85 -24.34 9.78 2.40
CA ASN A 85 -23.21 10.62 2.86
C ASN A 85 -22.22 9.86 3.77
N GLY A 86 -22.46 8.60 4.08
CA GLY A 86 -21.57 7.76 4.90
C GLY A 86 -20.42 7.12 4.12
N VAL A 87 -20.26 7.42 2.81
CA VAL A 87 -19.23 6.83 1.95
C VAL A 87 -18.35 7.93 1.37
N ALA A 88 -17.05 7.79 1.54
CA ALA A 88 -16.07 8.73 0.98
C ALA A 88 -14.83 7.99 0.49
N HIS A 89 -14.20 8.57 -0.53
CA HIS A 89 -12.85 8.17 -0.94
C HIS A 89 -11.82 8.89 -0.09
N ILE A 90 -10.83 8.14 0.41
CA ILE A 90 -9.66 8.76 1.01
C ILE A 90 -8.67 9.06 -0.12
N ILE A 91 -8.41 10.34 -0.33
CA ILE A 91 -7.45 10.77 -1.35
C ILE A 91 -6.05 10.38 -0.87
N THR A 92 -5.40 9.53 -1.64
CA THR A 92 -4.00 9.18 -1.40
C THR A 92 -3.14 9.86 -2.46
N PHE A 93 -2.28 10.79 -2.03
CA PHE A 93 -1.31 11.40 -2.92
C PHE A 93 -0.10 10.47 -3.06
N GLY A 94 0.09 9.93 -4.25
CA GLY A 94 1.31 9.21 -4.59
C GLY A 94 2.47 10.18 -4.65
N LYS A 95 3.35 10.15 -3.65
CA LYS A 95 4.60 10.92 -3.66
C LYS A 95 5.77 9.97 -3.84
N LEU A 96 6.56 10.20 -4.85
CA LEU A 96 7.85 9.52 -5.01
C LEU A 96 8.82 10.03 -3.93
N LYS A 97 9.24 9.15 -3.05
CA LYS A 97 10.28 9.47 -2.06
C LYS A 97 11.66 9.46 -2.73
N ALA A 98 12.64 10.16 -2.15
CA ALA A 98 13.96 10.38 -2.72
C ALA A 98 14.61 9.12 -3.33
N ARG A 99 14.65 8.01 -2.60
CA ARG A 99 15.23 6.74 -3.10
C ARG A 99 14.45 6.14 -4.27
N MET A 100 13.13 6.29 -4.28
CA MET A 100 12.26 5.79 -5.36
C MET A 100 12.47 6.62 -6.64
N VAL A 101 12.44 7.95 -6.51
CA VAL A 101 12.72 8.86 -7.63
C VAL A 101 14.05 8.52 -8.27
N LEU A 102 15.13 8.42 -7.48
CA LEU A 102 16.45 8.10 -7.99
C LEU A 102 16.49 6.78 -8.74
N ARG A 103 15.78 5.75 -8.29
CA ARG A 103 15.71 4.46 -8.99
C ARG A 103 14.96 4.55 -10.31
N ASP A 104 13.79 5.15 -10.29
CA ASP A 104 12.91 5.15 -11.45
C ASP A 104 13.45 6.08 -12.55
N VAL A 105 13.81 7.31 -12.20
CA VAL A 105 14.41 8.25 -13.16
C VAL A 105 15.79 7.79 -13.60
N GLY A 106 16.59 7.21 -12.71
CA GLY A 106 17.90 6.63 -13.05
C GLY A 106 17.80 5.52 -14.10
N ARG A 107 16.79 4.66 -14.02
CA ARG A 107 16.52 3.64 -15.03
C ARG A 107 16.13 4.25 -16.37
N VAL A 108 15.25 5.25 -16.36
CA VAL A 108 14.83 5.95 -17.59
C VAL A 108 16.00 6.64 -18.27
N LEU A 109 16.94 7.21 -17.49
CA LEU A 109 18.16 7.83 -18.01
C LEU A 109 19.25 6.82 -18.43
N GLY A 110 18.98 5.53 -18.32
CA GLY A 110 19.91 4.47 -18.72
C GLY A 110 21.14 4.35 -17.81
N LEU A 111 21.00 4.66 -16.53
CA LEU A 111 22.02 4.37 -15.53
C LEU A 111 22.00 2.87 -15.17
N SER A 112 23.16 2.28 -14.93
CA SER A 112 23.23 0.88 -14.49
C SER A 112 22.63 0.71 -13.09
N TYR A 113 22.04 -0.45 -12.83
CA TYR A 113 21.42 -0.76 -11.53
C TYR A 113 22.40 -0.56 -10.36
N GLY A 114 23.65 -1.02 -10.50
CA GLY A 114 24.67 -0.85 -9.47
C GLY A 114 25.04 0.60 -9.21
N HIS A 115 25.02 1.45 -10.24
CA HIS A 115 25.27 2.88 -10.08
C HIS A 115 24.11 3.56 -9.35
N VAL A 116 22.88 3.30 -9.77
CA VAL A 116 21.68 3.83 -9.13
C VAL A 116 21.59 3.40 -7.65
N ASP A 117 21.93 2.14 -7.35
CA ASP A 117 21.91 1.63 -5.98
C ASP A 117 22.98 2.33 -5.10
N ARG A 118 24.16 2.62 -5.63
CA ARG A 118 25.17 3.43 -4.92
C ARG A 118 24.65 4.82 -4.58
N ILE A 119 24.02 5.49 -5.54
CA ILE A 119 23.41 6.82 -5.32
C ILE A 119 22.30 6.74 -4.27
N CYS A 120 21.44 5.74 -4.36
CA CYS A 120 20.37 5.55 -3.39
C CYS A 120 20.89 5.31 -1.96
N LYS A 121 22.03 4.65 -1.80
CA LYS A 121 22.68 4.44 -0.49
C LYS A 121 23.23 5.72 0.12
N MET A 122 23.49 6.75 -0.68
CA MET A 122 23.89 8.07 -0.17
C MET A 122 22.73 8.86 0.45
N VAL A 123 21.48 8.47 0.17
CA VAL A 123 20.30 9.06 0.82
C VAL A 123 20.20 8.50 2.24
N PRO A 124 20.34 9.31 3.29
CA PRO A 124 20.23 8.86 4.69
C PRO A 124 18.86 8.24 4.95
N PHE A 125 18.82 7.20 5.77
CA PHE A 125 17.57 6.57 6.18
C PHE A 125 17.19 7.06 7.59
N ASP A 126 16.09 7.81 7.65
CA ASP A 126 15.47 8.20 8.92
C ASP A 126 14.02 7.71 8.90
N PRO A 127 13.67 6.72 9.73
CA PRO A 127 12.30 6.17 9.77
C PRO A 127 11.29 7.19 10.29
N SER A 128 11.69 8.07 11.21
CA SER A 128 10.83 9.06 11.87
C SER A 128 10.57 10.29 10.99
N ARG A 129 11.58 10.69 10.21
CA ARG A 129 11.50 11.83 9.29
C ARG A 129 12.24 11.53 7.99
N PRO A 130 11.55 11.00 6.97
CA PRO A 130 12.16 10.81 5.66
C PRO A 130 12.68 12.14 5.10
N LEU A 131 13.99 12.20 4.79
CA LEU A 131 14.60 13.37 4.20
C LEU A 131 14.15 13.55 2.75
N THR A 132 14.00 14.79 2.32
CA THR A 132 13.85 15.12 0.90
C THR A 132 15.15 14.86 0.15
N LEU A 133 15.09 14.81 -1.18
CA LEU A 133 16.28 14.65 -2.02
C LEU A 133 17.26 15.78 -1.79
N GLN A 134 16.79 17.03 -1.72
CA GLN A 134 17.62 18.21 -1.47
C GLN A 134 18.32 18.16 -0.11
N GLU A 135 17.57 17.85 0.96
CA GLU A 135 18.16 17.70 2.31
C GLU A 135 19.23 16.59 2.35
N SER A 136 19.02 15.51 1.57
CA SER A 136 19.99 14.41 1.47
C SER A 136 21.27 14.85 0.76
N ILE A 137 21.16 15.63 -0.31
CA ILE A 137 22.31 16.20 -1.03
C ILE A 137 23.08 17.15 -0.12
N ASP A 138 22.40 17.99 0.64
CA ASP A 138 23.03 18.96 1.51
C ASP A 138 23.79 18.33 2.68
N ARG A 139 23.29 17.21 3.18
CA ARG A 139 23.92 16.48 4.30
C ARG A 139 25.03 15.53 3.91
N GLU A 140 25.04 15.01 2.65
CA GLU A 140 26.02 14.01 2.21
C GLU A 140 27.02 14.60 1.19
N PRO A 141 28.27 14.91 1.62
CA PRO A 141 29.27 15.49 0.73
C PRO A 141 29.59 14.64 -0.48
N ARG A 142 29.58 13.31 -0.36
CA ARG A 142 29.83 12.37 -1.47
C ARG A 142 28.75 12.49 -2.54
N PHE A 143 27.52 12.82 -2.16
CA PHE A 143 26.43 13.03 -3.11
C PHE A 143 26.70 14.29 -3.96
N LYS A 144 27.14 15.37 -3.33
CA LYS A 144 27.54 16.59 -4.05
C LYS A 144 28.70 16.36 -5.02
N GLU A 145 29.66 15.55 -4.62
CA GLU A 145 30.79 15.18 -5.46
C GLU A 145 30.36 14.32 -6.67
N GLU A 146 29.50 13.34 -6.46
CA GLU A 146 28.95 12.49 -7.53
C GLU A 146 28.18 13.35 -8.56
N ILE A 147 27.42 14.33 -8.12
CA ILE A 147 26.67 15.27 -8.99
C ILE A 147 27.64 16.09 -9.85
N LYS A 148 28.76 16.53 -9.29
CA LYS A 148 29.77 17.31 -10.03
C LYS A 148 30.49 16.48 -11.08
N ASN A 149 30.80 15.23 -10.75
CA ASN A 149 31.63 14.36 -11.57
C ASN A 149 30.86 13.59 -12.63
N ASN A 150 29.54 13.51 -12.54
CA ASN A 150 28.72 12.69 -13.43
C ASN A 150 27.55 13.48 -14.02
N THR A 151 27.63 13.76 -15.32
CA THR A 151 26.62 14.51 -16.06
C THR A 151 25.24 13.84 -16.06
N LYS A 152 25.19 12.50 -16.04
CA LYS A 152 23.92 11.76 -15.97
C LYS A 152 23.30 11.88 -14.59
N VAL A 153 24.09 11.86 -13.52
CA VAL A 153 23.63 12.07 -12.16
C VAL A 153 23.14 13.52 -11.97
N LYS A 154 23.81 14.49 -12.59
CA LYS A 154 23.36 15.88 -12.60
C LYS A 154 21.99 16.07 -13.29
N LYS A 155 21.67 15.24 -14.29
CA LYS A 155 20.34 15.25 -14.94
C LYS A 155 19.29 14.47 -14.16
N LEU A 156 19.70 13.59 -13.27
CA LEU A 156 18.83 12.77 -12.44
C LEU A 156 18.21 13.57 -11.28
N ILE A 157 18.88 14.63 -10.86
CA ILE A 157 18.55 15.48 -9.73
C ILE A 157 17.99 16.81 -10.20
#